data_f487dbc603d87536aa260a802f8daff2
#
_entry.id   f487dbc603d87536aa260a802f8daff2
#
_cell.length_a   1.000
_cell.length_b   1.000
_cell.length_c   1.000
_cell.angle_alpha   90.00
_cell.angle_beta   90.00
_cell.angle_gamma   90.00
#
_symmetry.space_group_name_H-M   'P 1'
#
loop_
_entity.id
_entity.type
_entity.pdbx_description
1 polymer ?
#
loop_
_entity_poly.entity_id
_entity_poly.type
_entity_poly.pdbx_seq_one_letter_code
_entity_poly.pdbx_strand_id
1 'polypeptide(L)'
;MKNLKKYQILNINNLLETNLRIPIYQRAYKWKIKNISDLLNDIEEAITKLEKYDNYKYRIGTIILHNNDNKYDIVDGQQRIISLLLIKTYLDKKANNSLLNTFINTKTTKNNILNNYRYIQEYFSSKDKEYKEKVTKAFSKILEVVVLVVDELSEAFQLFDSQNTRGKELEPHDLLKAYHLRKMHENRKQMELSVKKWENIKPAQIKDLFNNYLFPIYNWSHNKKTREFTVKEIDLYKGIDENWEYPYVKIVKKVMPYFQIYGTFTSGRNFFEMVDYYLELKDFVIEEVYKIIYSFNGNAEKILKYNNHSIGYKYARQLFECAFLCYYDRFENFNIQAIKKIFSWAFMIRIDMEMLNFSTINRYAIGMDDILYSNSLAMFSTI
;
A
#
# COMPACT_ATOMS: atom_id res chain seq x y z
N MET A 1 -7.53 -8.05 -34.00
CA MET A 1 -7.20 -8.40 -32.60
C MET A 1 -8.29 -9.32 -32.05
N LYS A 2 -7.93 -10.39 -31.36
CA LYS A 2 -8.94 -11.28 -30.74
C LYS A 2 -9.52 -10.61 -29.51
N ASN A 3 -10.83 -10.38 -29.46
CA ASN A 3 -11.50 -9.97 -28.23
C ASN A 3 -11.46 -11.11 -27.23
N LEU A 4 -10.99 -10.83 -26.02
CA LEU A 4 -10.93 -11.80 -24.93
C LEU A 4 -12.34 -12.04 -24.39
N LYS A 5 -12.64 -13.31 -24.04
CA LYS A 5 -13.86 -13.66 -23.31
C LYS A 5 -13.74 -13.27 -21.84
N LYS A 6 -14.87 -13.06 -21.16
CA LYS A 6 -14.89 -12.72 -19.72
C LYS A 6 -14.11 -13.72 -18.85
N TYR A 7 -14.12 -14.99 -19.19
CA TYR A 7 -13.35 -16.04 -18.55
C TYR A 7 -12.76 -16.96 -19.62
N GLN A 8 -11.46 -17.19 -19.56
CA GLN A 8 -10.78 -18.12 -20.47
C GLN A 8 -9.42 -18.57 -19.93
N ILE A 9 -8.96 -19.70 -20.42
CA ILE A 9 -7.61 -20.18 -20.21
C ILE A 9 -6.81 -19.88 -21.47
N LEU A 10 -5.68 -19.19 -21.34
CA LEU A 10 -4.78 -18.86 -22.43
C LEU A 10 -3.40 -19.46 -22.18
N ASN A 11 -2.75 -19.91 -23.23
CA ASN A 11 -1.32 -20.11 -23.17
C ASN A 11 -0.59 -18.75 -23.12
N ILE A 12 0.65 -18.76 -22.66
CA ILE A 12 1.41 -17.53 -22.44
C ILE A 12 1.66 -16.75 -23.73
N ASN A 13 1.91 -17.44 -24.85
CA ASN A 13 2.09 -16.73 -26.13
C ASN A 13 0.84 -15.93 -26.51
N ASN A 14 -0.34 -16.56 -26.44
CA ASN A 14 -1.59 -15.87 -26.75
C ASN A 14 -1.87 -14.71 -25.80
N LEU A 15 -1.55 -14.84 -24.51
CA LEU A 15 -1.68 -13.73 -23.56
C LEU A 15 -0.77 -12.57 -23.94
N LEU A 16 0.51 -12.83 -24.24
CA LEU A 16 1.50 -11.77 -24.56
C LEU A 16 1.27 -11.12 -25.94
N GLU A 17 0.47 -11.73 -26.81
CA GLU A 17 0.04 -11.19 -28.09
C GLU A 17 -1.21 -10.31 -27.96
N THR A 18 -1.86 -10.28 -26.81
CA THR A 18 -3.01 -9.38 -26.58
C THR A 18 -2.54 -7.95 -26.37
N ASN A 19 -3.44 -6.98 -26.59
CA ASN A 19 -3.13 -5.56 -26.39
C ASN A 19 -3.12 -5.19 -24.90
N LEU A 20 -2.14 -5.70 -24.18
CA LEU A 20 -1.98 -5.46 -22.74
C LEU A 20 -1.45 -4.04 -22.49
N ARG A 21 -1.91 -3.44 -21.39
CA ARG A 21 -1.42 -2.16 -20.89
C ARG A 21 -1.20 -2.27 -19.37
N ILE A 22 -0.13 -1.69 -18.88
CA ILE A 22 0.09 -1.50 -17.45
C ILE A 22 -0.46 -0.13 -17.08
N PRO A 23 -1.56 -0.08 -16.31
CA PRO A 23 -2.16 1.19 -15.94
C PRO A 23 -1.30 1.92 -14.90
N ILE A 24 -1.49 3.24 -14.81
CA ILE A 24 -0.67 4.14 -13.97
C ILE A 24 -0.78 3.79 -12.47
N TYR A 25 -1.93 3.26 -12.04
CA TYR A 25 -2.14 2.88 -10.65
C TYR A 25 -1.38 1.62 -10.23
N GLN A 26 -0.80 0.88 -11.16
CA GLN A 26 -0.02 -0.31 -10.84
C GLN A 26 1.28 0.07 -10.13
N ARG A 27 1.61 -0.74 -9.11
CA ARG A 27 2.88 -0.60 -8.38
C ARG A 27 4.08 -0.90 -9.26
N ALA A 28 5.24 -0.39 -8.86
CA ALA A 28 6.51 -0.71 -9.51
C ALA A 28 6.78 -2.22 -9.60
N TYR A 29 7.55 -2.63 -10.60
CA TYR A 29 8.01 -4.01 -10.69
C TYR A 29 8.99 -4.33 -9.56
N LYS A 30 8.59 -5.26 -8.66
CA LYS A 30 9.32 -5.57 -7.41
C LYS A 30 9.95 -6.97 -7.38
N TRP A 31 9.66 -7.84 -8.34
CA TRP A 31 10.27 -9.16 -8.38
C TRP A 31 11.79 -9.07 -8.51
N LYS A 32 12.47 -9.90 -7.73
CA LYS A 32 13.94 -10.01 -7.68
C LYS A 32 14.37 -11.33 -8.30
N ILE A 33 15.68 -11.53 -8.41
CA ILE A 33 16.32 -12.73 -8.98
C ILE A 33 15.71 -14.03 -8.43
N LYS A 34 15.45 -14.10 -7.11
CA LYS A 34 14.81 -15.29 -6.51
C LYS A 34 13.48 -15.65 -7.17
N ASN A 35 12.61 -14.64 -7.43
CA ASN A 35 11.30 -14.91 -8.05
C ASN A 35 11.45 -15.37 -9.51
N ILE A 36 12.47 -14.89 -10.22
CA ILE A 36 12.78 -15.35 -11.58
C ILE A 36 13.33 -16.79 -11.55
N SER A 37 14.22 -17.08 -10.60
CA SER A 37 14.74 -18.43 -10.39
C SER A 37 13.61 -19.43 -10.12
N ASP A 38 12.71 -19.08 -9.19
CA ASP A 38 11.55 -19.93 -8.87
C ASP A 38 10.68 -20.16 -10.12
N LEU A 39 10.39 -19.11 -10.90
CA LEU A 39 9.61 -19.22 -12.14
C LEU A 39 10.31 -20.09 -13.20
N LEU A 40 11.63 -19.97 -13.36
CA LEU A 40 12.40 -20.81 -14.31
C LEU A 40 12.41 -22.27 -13.88
N ASN A 41 12.54 -22.54 -12.58
CA ASN A 41 12.45 -23.91 -12.02
C ASN A 41 11.05 -24.52 -12.26
N ASP A 42 9.99 -23.75 -12.05
CA ASP A 42 8.61 -24.16 -12.34
C ASP A 42 8.43 -24.53 -13.82
N ILE A 43 9.03 -23.74 -14.73
CA ILE A 43 9.00 -24.01 -16.16
C ILE A 43 9.77 -25.30 -16.50
N GLU A 44 10.95 -25.51 -15.91
CA GLU A 44 11.78 -26.70 -16.11
C GLU A 44 11.04 -27.96 -15.61
N GLU A 45 10.42 -27.87 -14.42
CA GLU A 45 9.61 -28.97 -13.88
C GLU A 45 8.40 -29.28 -14.77
N ALA A 46 7.73 -28.24 -15.30
CA ALA A 46 6.60 -28.42 -16.20
C ALA A 46 6.99 -29.10 -17.51
N ILE A 47 8.17 -28.77 -18.07
CA ILE A 47 8.72 -29.44 -19.27
C ILE A 47 9.00 -30.93 -18.98
N THR A 48 9.64 -31.22 -17.85
CA THR A 48 9.94 -32.59 -17.43
C THR A 48 8.67 -33.41 -17.20
N LYS A 49 7.62 -32.80 -16.66
CA LYS A 49 6.32 -33.47 -16.48
C LYS A 49 5.62 -33.77 -17.80
N LEU A 50 5.75 -32.90 -18.81
CA LEU A 50 5.20 -33.18 -20.13
C LEU A 50 5.85 -34.41 -20.80
N GLU A 51 7.14 -34.65 -20.53
CA GLU A 51 7.85 -35.82 -21.05
C GLU A 51 7.29 -37.13 -20.45
N LYS A 52 6.64 -37.08 -19.28
CA LYS A 52 6.05 -38.22 -18.56
C LYS A 52 4.54 -38.37 -18.76
N TYR A 53 3.84 -37.26 -18.98
CA TYR A 53 2.38 -37.22 -19.02
C TYR A 53 1.92 -36.51 -20.28
N ASP A 54 1.28 -37.21 -21.20
CA ASP A 54 0.70 -36.63 -22.40
C ASP A 54 -0.32 -35.53 -22.04
N ASN A 55 -0.27 -34.41 -22.74
CA ASN A 55 -1.16 -33.24 -22.55
C ASN A 55 -1.04 -32.53 -21.20
N TYR A 56 0.08 -32.69 -20.48
CA TYR A 56 0.30 -31.92 -19.24
C TYR A 56 0.24 -30.42 -19.47
N LYS A 57 -0.46 -29.73 -18.58
CA LYS A 57 -0.61 -28.26 -18.55
C LYS A 57 -0.21 -27.73 -17.19
N TYR A 58 0.59 -26.67 -17.19
CA TYR A 58 1.01 -25.98 -15.98
C TYR A 58 0.36 -24.61 -15.91
N ARG A 59 -0.45 -24.38 -14.87
CA ARG A 59 -1.12 -23.10 -14.64
C ARG A 59 -0.28 -22.20 -13.75
N ILE A 60 0.26 -21.14 -14.34
CA ILE A 60 1.12 -20.17 -13.63
C ILE A 60 0.28 -19.33 -12.64
N GLY A 61 -1.02 -19.23 -12.85
CA GLY A 61 -1.94 -18.53 -11.97
C GLY A 61 -3.04 -17.77 -12.70
N THR A 62 -3.71 -16.86 -11.97
CA THR A 62 -4.78 -16.03 -12.52
C THR A 62 -4.25 -14.66 -12.89
N ILE A 63 -4.77 -14.10 -13.98
CA ILE A 63 -4.55 -12.73 -14.46
C ILE A 63 -5.91 -12.04 -14.50
N ILE A 64 -6.00 -10.86 -13.90
CA ILE A 64 -7.21 -10.03 -13.96
C ILE A 64 -6.94 -8.85 -14.88
N LEU A 65 -7.77 -8.70 -15.89
CA LEU A 65 -7.71 -7.65 -16.89
C LEU A 65 -8.97 -6.80 -16.87
N HIS A 66 -8.81 -5.50 -16.94
CA HIS A 66 -9.92 -4.58 -17.18
C HIS A 66 -9.95 -4.20 -18.65
N ASN A 67 -11.10 -4.40 -19.28
CA ASN A 67 -11.32 -4.02 -20.68
C ASN A 67 -11.51 -2.49 -20.77
N ASN A 68 -10.60 -1.80 -21.43
CA ASN A 68 -10.58 -0.35 -21.52
C ASN A 68 -10.22 0.08 -22.95
N ASP A 69 -11.21 0.45 -23.74
CA ASP A 69 -11.06 0.97 -25.11
C ASP A 69 -10.19 0.08 -26.03
N ASN A 70 -10.56 -1.19 -26.15
CA ASN A 70 -9.82 -2.21 -26.93
C ASN A 70 -8.38 -2.50 -26.44
N LYS A 71 -8.06 -2.07 -25.22
CA LYS A 71 -6.85 -2.45 -24.49
C LYS A 71 -7.23 -3.16 -23.22
N TYR A 72 -6.35 -4.03 -22.76
CA TYR A 72 -6.55 -4.77 -21.54
C TYR A 72 -5.60 -4.26 -20.46
N ASP A 73 -6.14 -3.49 -19.52
CA ASP A 73 -5.39 -3.00 -18.35
C ASP A 73 -5.13 -4.15 -17.39
N ILE A 74 -3.87 -4.39 -17.07
CA ILE A 74 -3.47 -5.44 -16.13
C ILE A 74 -3.81 -4.95 -14.71
N VAL A 75 -4.82 -5.57 -14.07
CA VAL A 75 -5.19 -5.29 -12.67
C VAL A 75 -4.45 -6.22 -11.72
N ASP A 76 -4.35 -7.51 -12.05
CA ASP A 76 -3.50 -8.47 -11.33
C ASP A 76 -2.67 -9.30 -12.29
N GLY A 77 -1.53 -9.80 -11.78
CA GLY A 77 -0.58 -10.62 -12.51
C GLY A 77 0.54 -9.86 -13.21
N GLN A 78 0.65 -8.54 -13.01
CA GLN A 78 1.68 -7.69 -13.62
C GLN A 78 3.10 -8.25 -13.46
N GLN A 79 3.48 -8.65 -12.26
CA GLN A 79 4.83 -9.15 -11.97
C GLN A 79 5.14 -10.40 -12.82
N ARG A 80 4.18 -11.31 -12.91
CA ARG A 80 4.29 -12.54 -13.71
C ARG A 80 4.37 -12.24 -15.20
N ILE A 81 3.50 -11.38 -15.71
CA ILE A 81 3.49 -10.99 -17.13
C ILE A 81 4.82 -10.36 -17.55
N ILE A 82 5.34 -9.42 -16.76
CA ILE A 82 6.64 -8.78 -17.04
C ILE A 82 7.75 -9.82 -17.04
N SER A 83 7.80 -10.72 -16.05
CA SER A 83 8.85 -11.74 -15.96
C SER A 83 8.80 -12.73 -17.13
N LEU A 84 7.62 -13.18 -17.51
CA LEU A 84 7.42 -14.03 -18.70
C LEU A 84 7.80 -13.30 -19.99
N LEU A 85 7.49 -12.02 -20.09
CA LEU A 85 7.88 -11.21 -21.23
C LEU A 85 9.42 -11.03 -21.31
N LEU A 86 10.10 -10.86 -20.18
CA LEU A 86 11.58 -10.81 -20.15
C LEU A 86 12.20 -12.12 -20.64
N ILE A 87 11.66 -13.28 -20.21
CA ILE A 87 12.11 -14.59 -20.69
C ILE A 87 11.85 -14.73 -22.20
N LYS A 88 10.63 -14.37 -22.66
CA LYS A 88 10.29 -14.42 -24.09
C LYS A 88 11.21 -13.52 -24.93
N THR A 89 11.51 -12.30 -24.43
CA THR A 89 12.41 -11.36 -25.13
C THR A 89 13.82 -11.91 -25.28
N TYR A 90 14.30 -12.67 -24.32
CA TYR A 90 15.60 -13.35 -24.44
C TYR A 90 15.58 -14.47 -25.48
N LEU A 91 14.53 -15.30 -25.46
CA LEU A 91 14.41 -16.46 -26.37
C LEU A 91 14.06 -16.05 -27.80
N ASP A 92 13.28 -14.99 -27.96
CA ASP A 92 12.87 -14.46 -29.28
C ASP A 92 13.15 -12.94 -29.35
N LYS A 93 14.22 -12.57 -30.05
CA LYS A 93 14.63 -11.17 -30.23
C LYS A 93 13.60 -10.31 -30.99
N LYS A 94 12.63 -10.96 -31.68
CA LYS A 94 11.54 -10.28 -32.41
C LYS A 94 10.29 -10.10 -31.53
N ALA A 95 10.31 -10.55 -30.26
CA ALA A 95 9.18 -10.38 -29.35
C ALA A 95 8.77 -8.91 -29.20
N ASN A 96 7.46 -8.67 -29.18
CA ASN A 96 6.93 -7.32 -28.98
C ASN A 96 7.18 -6.82 -27.56
N ASN A 97 8.05 -5.84 -27.41
CA ASN A 97 8.46 -5.26 -26.13
C ASN A 97 7.74 -3.95 -25.78
N SER A 98 6.68 -3.58 -26.54
CA SER A 98 5.97 -2.30 -26.33
C SER A 98 5.49 -2.13 -24.88
N LEU A 99 5.05 -3.21 -24.22
CA LEU A 99 4.62 -3.19 -22.83
C LEU A 99 5.78 -2.80 -21.87
N LEU A 100 7.00 -3.28 -22.10
CA LEU A 100 8.17 -2.92 -21.30
C LEU A 100 8.55 -1.45 -21.49
N ASN A 101 8.51 -0.95 -22.72
CA ASN A 101 8.89 0.43 -23.04
C ASN A 101 7.98 1.47 -22.37
N THR A 102 6.70 1.14 -22.17
CA THR A 102 5.74 2.04 -21.51
C THR A 102 5.83 2.03 -20.00
N PHE A 103 6.46 0.99 -19.40
CA PHE A 103 6.43 0.77 -17.95
C PHE A 103 7.72 1.18 -17.21
N ILE A 104 8.83 1.42 -17.89
CA ILE A 104 10.14 1.71 -17.25
C ILE A 104 10.20 3.16 -16.72
N ASN A 105 9.26 3.54 -15.85
CA ASN A 105 9.15 4.92 -15.37
C ASN A 105 9.78 5.18 -13.98
N THR A 106 10.09 4.13 -13.20
CA THR A 106 10.71 4.29 -11.88
C THR A 106 12.10 3.67 -11.83
N LYS A 107 13.00 4.28 -11.05
CA LYS A 107 14.37 3.77 -10.84
C LYS A 107 14.35 2.32 -10.33
N THR A 108 13.43 2.00 -9.41
CA THR A 108 13.26 0.65 -8.86
C THR A 108 12.86 -0.36 -9.93
N THR A 109 11.85 -0.04 -10.75
CA THR A 109 11.41 -0.89 -11.87
C THR A 109 12.56 -1.15 -12.83
N LYS A 110 13.25 -0.09 -13.26
CA LYS A 110 14.39 -0.19 -14.19
C LYS A 110 15.49 -1.11 -13.66
N ASN A 111 15.87 -0.93 -12.41
CA ASN A 111 16.94 -1.73 -11.79
C ASN A 111 16.52 -3.22 -11.67
N ASN A 112 15.30 -3.49 -11.22
CA ASN A 112 14.83 -4.87 -11.08
C ASN A 112 14.69 -5.57 -12.45
N ILE A 113 14.18 -4.88 -13.48
CA ILE A 113 14.11 -5.42 -14.84
C ILE A 113 15.50 -5.74 -15.37
N LEU A 114 16.47 -4.83 -15.23
CA LEU A 114 17.83 -5.05 -15.70
C LEU A 114 18.52 -6.22 -14.97
N ASN A 115 18.41 -6.28 -13.65
CA ASN A 115 19.00 -7.35 -12.86
C ASN A 115 18.38 -8.71 -13.20
N ASN A 116 17.05 -8.76 -13.32
CA ASN A 116 16.35 -9.97 -13.67
C ASN A 116 16.65 -10.43 -15.10
N TYR A 117 16.78 -9.48 -16.05
CA TYR A 117 17.14 -9.80 -17.43
C TYR A 117 18.58 -10.33 -17.52
N ARG A 118 19.55 -9.76 -16.78
CA ARG A 118 20.93 -10.29 -16.70
C ARG A 118 20.91 -11.72 -16.15
N TYR A 119 20.19 -11.97 -15.07
CA TYR A 119 20.06 -13.31 -14.52
C TYR A 119 19.46 -14.31 -15.54
N ILE A 120 18.43 -13.92 -16.30
CA ILE A 120 17.87 -14.72 -17.38
C ILE A 120 18.94 -15.03 -18.45
N GLN A 121 19.75 -14.04 -18.84
CA GLN A 121 20.85 -14.24 -19.78
C GLN A 121 21.89 -15.24 -19.24
N GLU A 122 22.31 -15.11 -17.99
CA GLU A 122 23.24 -16.03 -17.33
C GLU A 122 22.67 -17.44 -17.25
N TYR A 123 21.43 -17.59 -16.82
CA TYR A 123 20.74 -18.89 -16.75
C TYR A 123 20.73 -19.60 -18.11
N PHE A 124 20.34 -18.93 -19.16
CA PHE A 124 20.26 -19.53 -20.49
C PHE A 124 21.62 -19.63 -21.21
N SER A 125 22.65 -18.92 -20.77
CA SER A 125 24.00 -19.06 -21.35
C SER A 125 24.58 -20.46 -21.13
N SER A 126 24.24 -21.08 -20.02
CA SER A 126 24.67 -22.46 -19.66
C SER A 126 23.80 -23.57 -20.26
N LYS A 127 22.69 -23.21 -20.91
CA LYS A 127 21.73 -24.19 -21.50
C LYS A 127 21.97 -24.33 -23.01
N ASP A 128 21.81 -25.53 -23.51
CA ASP A 128 21.92 -25.83 -24.94
C ASP A 128 20.76 -25.25 -25.79
N LYS A 129 20.86 -25.42 -27.09
CA LYS A 129 19.86 -24.96 -28.03
C LYS A 129 18.56 -25.74 -27.89
N GLU A 130 18.64 -27.03 -27.67
CA GLU A 130 17.47 -27.91 -27.54
C GLU A 130 16.60 -27.47 -26.33
N TYR A 131 17.24 -27.21 -25.19
CA TYR A 131 16.53 -26.75 -24.00
C TYR A 131 15.82 -25.38 -24.26
N LYS A 132 16.48 -24.45 -24.92
CA LYS A 132 15.88 -23.13 -25.27
C LYS A 132 14.66 -23.31 -26.17
N GLU A 133 14.71 -24.23 -27.13
CA GLU A 133 13.57 -24.58 -27.98
C GLU A 133 12.44 -25.25 -27.19
N LYS A 134 12.74 -26.12 -26.23
CA LYS A 134 11.75 -26.73 -25.31
C LYS A 134 11.03 -25.64 -24.50
N VAL A 135 11.76 -24.68 -23.92
CA VAL A 135 11.17 -23.55 -23.19
C VAL A 135 10.31 -22.70 -24.10
N THR A 136 10.77 -22.39 -25.32
CA THR A 136 9.97 -21.61 -26.30
C THR A 136 8.67 -22.33 -26.66
N LYS A 137 8.71 -23.64 -26.86
CA LYS A 137 7.51 -24.47 -27.11
C LYS A 137 6.60 -24.51 -25.88
N ALA A 138 7.15 -24.48 -24.65
CA ALA A 138 6.36 -24.49 -23.43
C ALA A 138 5.41 -23.28 -23.33
N PHE A 139 5.83 -22.10 -23.77
CA PHE A 139 4.99 -20.89 -23.79
C PHE A 139 3.71 -21.03 -24.62
N SER A 140 3.72 -21.85 -25.67
CA SER A 140 2.56 -22.08 -26.52
C SER A 140 1.77 -23.35 -26.19
N LYS A 141 2.44 -24.36 -25.57
CA LYS A 141 1.85 -25.71 -25.42
C LYS A 141 1.55 -26.07 -23.98
N ILE A 142 2.37 -25.65 -23.01
CA ILE A 142 2.33 -26.15 -21.63
C ILE A 142 1.85 -25.09 -20.65
N LEU A 143 2.44 -23.88 -20.74
CA LEU A 143 2.22 -22.82 -19.76
C LEU A 143 0.92 -22.10 -20.04
N GLU A 144 0.01 -22.14 -19.07
CA GLU A 144 -1.31 -21.54 -19.15
C GLU A 144 -1.56 -20.58 -18.00
N VAL A 145 -2.44 -19.62 -18.25
CA VAL A 145 -3.01 -18.72 -17.25
C VAL A 145 -4.52 -18.70 -17.33
N VAL A 146 -5.16 -18.53 -16.19
CA VAL A 146 -6.59 -18.21 -16.13
C VAL A 146 -6.73 -16.70 -16.30
N VAL A 147 -7.43 -16.27 -17.33
CA VAL A 147 -7.66 -14.83 -17.60
C VAL A 147 -9.12 -14.51 -17.24
N LEU A 148 -9.28 -13.54 -16.36
CA LEU A 148 -10.55 -12.92 -16.01
C LEU A 148 -10.57 -11.52 -16.62
N VAL A 149 -11.54 -11.25 -17.48
CA VAL A 149 -11.74 -9.93 -18.09
C VAL A 149 -13.02 -9.34 -17.55
N VAL A 150 -12.94 -8.13 -17.02
CA VAL A 150 -14.07 -7.37 -16.51
C VAL A 150 -14.17 -6.04 -17.26
N ASP A 151 -15.38 -5.54 -17.41
CA ASP A 151 -15.65 -4.26 -18.05
C ASP A 151 -15.65 -3.10 -17.03
N GLU A 152 -15.90 -3.43 -15.74
CA GLU A 152 -15.90 -2.46 -14.65
C GLU A 152 -14.63 -2.60 -13.79
N LEU A 153 -13.87 -1.52 -13.67
CA LEU A 153 -12.65 -1.50 -12.86
C LEU A 153 -12.90 -1.82 -11.37
N SER A 154 -14.12 -1.51 -10.86
CA SER A 154 -14.56 -1.86 -9.52
C SER A 154 -14.66 -3.36 -9.31
N GLU A 155 -15.20 -4.07 -10.29
CA GLU A 155 -15.28 -5.53 -10.27
C GLU A 155 -13.89 -6.15 -10.30
N ALA A 156 -12.97 -5.58 -11.10
CA ALA A 156 -11.59 -6.01 -11.14
C ALA A 156 -10.90 -5.94 -9.76
N PHE A 157 -11.11 -4.86 -9.02
CA PHE A 157 -10.55 -4.72 -7.68
C PHE A 157 -11.20 -5.65 -6.66
N GLN A 158 -12.52 -5.88 -6.72
CA GLN A 158 -13.19 -6.86 -5.87
C GLN A 158 -12.67 -8.28 -6.08
N LEU A 159 -12.48 -8.67 -7.34
CA LEU A 159 -11.89 -9.97 -7.68
C LEU A 159 -10.43 -10.07 -7.19
N PHE A 160 -9.66 -9.01 -7.38
CA PHE A 160 -8.29 -8.93 -6.90
C PHE A 160 -8.20 -9.08 -5.37
N ASP A 161 -9.05 -8.38 -4.61
CA ASP A 161 -9.11 -8.49 -3.15
C ASP A 161 -9.49 -9.90 -2.71
N SER A 162 -10.48 -10.52 -3.36
CA SER A 162 -10.92 -11.87 -3.03
C SER A 162 -9.87 -12.94 -3.31
N GLN A 163 -9.02 -12.75 -4.32
CA GLN A 163 -7.93 -13.68 -4.65
C GLN A 163 -6.71 -13.51 -3.76
N ASN A 164 -6.42 -12.30 -3.29
CA ASN A 164 -5.26 -12.02 -2.45
C ASN A 164 -5.39 -12.58 -1.02
N THR A 165 -6.57 -13.01 -0.59
CA THR A 165 -6.75 -13.75 0.67
C THR A 165 -5.98 -15.07 0.72
N ARG A 166 -5.46 -15.56 -0.40
CA ARG A 166 -4.66 -16.79 -0.50
C ARG A 166 -3.16 -16.58 -0.72
N GLY A 167 -2.69 -15.31 -0.83
CA GLY A 167 -1.29 -14.94 -1.07
C GLY A 167 -0.73 -14.01 0.00
N LYS A 168 0.31 -13.24 -0.34
CA LYS A 168 0.78 -12.15 0.52
C LYS A 168 -0.27 -11.05 0.48
N GLU A 169 -0.94 -10.81 1.59
CA GLU A 169 -1.94 -9.76 1.74
C GLU A 169 -1.38 -8.41 1.27
N LEU A 170 -2.22 -7.67 0.54
CA LEU A 170 -1.92 -6.28 0.22
C LEU A 170 -1.99 -5.45 1.50
N GLU A 171 -1.09 -4.51 1.59
CA GLU A 171 -1.17 -3.53 2.66
C GLU A 171 -2.42 -2.65 2.44
N PRO A 172 -3.16 -2.28 3.50
CA PRO A 172 -4.38 -1.49 3.38
C PRO A 172 -4.21 -0.19 2.58
N HIS A 173 -3.04 0.43 2.69
CA HIS A 173 -2.73 1.66 1.97
C HIS A 173 -2.54 1.45 0.45
N ASP A 174 -2.17 0.25 -0.02
CA ASP A 174 -2.13 -0.07 -1.46
C ASP A 174 -3.55 -0.15 -2.04
N LEU A 175 -4.51 -0.68 -1.27
CA LEU A 175 -5.93 -0.72 -1.64
C LEU A 175 -6.55 0.67 -1.68
N LEU A 176 -6.27 1.51 -0.67
CA LEU A 176 -6.72 2.90 -0.65
C LEU A 176 -6.17 3.69 -1.83
N LYS A 177 -4.88 3.53 -2.14
CA LYS A 177 -4.27 4.12 -3.35
C LYS A 177 -5.07 3.76 -4.60
N ALA A 178 -5.32 2.47 -4.81
CA ALA A 178 -6.04 2.00 -6.00
C ALA A 178 -7.48 2.55 -6.05
N TYR A 179 -8.18 2.56 -4.91
CA TYR A 179 -9.52 3.13 -4.81
C TYR A 179 -9.56 4.62 -5.20
N HIS A 180 -8.67 5.43 -4.65
CA HIS A 180 -8.68 6.87 -4.89
C HIS A 180 -8.21 7.23 -6.30
N LEU A 181 -7.24 6.50 -6.86
CA LEU A 181 -6.85 6.70 -8.27
C LEU A 181 -7.98 6.42 -9.24
N ARG A 182 -8.84 5.43 -8.93
CA ARG A 182 -10.05 5.18 -9.71
C ARG A 182 -10.99 6.38 -9.72
N LYS A 183 -11.15 7.05 -8.57
CA LYS A 183 -12.00 8.25 -8.45
C LYS A 183 -11.45 9.47 -9.22
N MET A 184 -10.19 9.42 -9.65
CA MET A 184 -9.51 10.48 -10.40
C MET A 184 -9.48 10.24 -11.92
N HIS A 185 -10.26 9.29 -12.46
CA HIS A 185 -10.18 8.85 -13.86
C HIS A 185 -10.35 9.98 -14.88
N GLU A 186 -11.13 11.02 -14.58
CA GLU A 186 -11.36 12.18 -15.44
C GLU A 186 -10.15 13.13 -15.53
N ASN A 187 -9.23 13.11 -14.55
CA ASN A 187 -8.07 14.00 -14.53
C ASN A 187 -6.75 13.23 -14.52
N ARG A 188 -6.39 12.73 -15.70
CA ARG A 188 -5.18 11.92 -15.90
C ARG A 188 -3.90 12.61 -15.41
N LYS A 189 -3.75 13.92 -15.63
CA LYS A 189 -2.54 14.67 -15.23
C LYS A 189 -2.39 14.71 -13.71
N GLN A 190 -3.48 14.96 -12.99
CA GLN A 190 -3.45 14.95 -11.53
C GLN A 190 -3.22 13.55 -10.97
N MET A 191 -3.82 12.53 -11.59
CA MET A 191 -3.59 11.13 -11.22
C MET A 191 -2.11 10.76 -11.36
N GLU A 192 -1.46 11.13 -12.47
CA GLU A 192 -0.02 10.90 -12.69
C GLU A 192 0.86 11.59 -11.64
N LEU A 193 0.52 12.82 -11.26
CA LEU A 193 1.23 13.56 -10.20
C LEU A 193 1.06 12.90 -8.83
N SER A 194 -0.16 12.49 -8.47
CA SER A 194 -0.43 11.79 -7.21
C SER A 194 0.32 10.46 -7.12
N VAL A 195 0.33 9.68 -8.20
CA VAL A 195 1.10 8.42 -8.26
C VAL A 195 2.58 8.69 -8.10
N LYS A 196 3.13 9.70 -8.81
CA LYS A 196 4.56 10.03 -8.71
C LYS A 196 4.97 10.43 -7.30
N LYS A 197 4.16 11.22 -6.61
CA LYS A 197 4.41 11.59 -5.21
C LYS A 197 4.35 10.35 -4.31
N TRP A 198 3.30 9.56 -4.41
CA TRP A 198 3.12 8.34 -3.62
C TRP A 198 4.26 7.33 -3.76
N GLU A 199 4.75 7.09 -4.99
CA GLU A 199 5.86 6.16 -5.23
C GLU A 199 7.21 6.66 -4.68
N ASN A 200 7.34 7.95 -4.38
CA ASN A 200 8.51 8.51 -3.72
C ASN A 200 8.48 8.32 -2.19
N ILE A 201 7.32 8.05 -1.59
CA ILE A 201 7.18 7.78 -0.16
C ILE A 201 7.57 6.31 0.10
N LYS A 202 8.34 6.08 1.15
CA LYS A 202 8.65 4.71 1.56
C LYS A 202 7.39 4.04 2.11
N PRO A 203 7.01 2.81 1.67
CA PRO A 203 5.81 2.13 2.15
C PRO A 203 5.74 2.01 3.69
N ALA A 204 6.89 1.85 4.35
CA ALA A 204 6.96 1.82 5.80
C ALA A 204 6.51 3.13 6.47
N GLN A 205 6.74 4.29 5.84
CA GLN A 205 6.29 5.58 6.36
C GLN A 205 4.78 5.72 6.26
N ILE A 206 4.18 5.25 5.17
CA ILE A 206 2.72 5.26 4.99
C ILE A 206 2.08 4.31 6.00
N LYS A 207 2.62 3.10 6.15
CA LYS A 207 2.16 2.13 7.14
C LYS A 207 2.24 2.69 8.56
N ASP A 208 3.35 3.34 8.90
CA ASP A 208 3.55 3.98 10.20
C ASP A 208 2.53 5.10 10.44
N LEU A 209 2.31 5.97 9.44
CA LEU A 209 1.33 7.04 9.54
C LEU A 209 -0.08 6.51 9.86
N PHE A 210 -0.56 5.50 9.14
CA PHE A 210 -1.89 4.95 9.38
C PHE A 210 -1.96 4.18 10.69
N ASN A 211 -1.03 3.26 10.96
CA ASN A 211 -1.10 2.39 12.13
C ASN A 211 -0.85 3.09 13.45
N ASN A 212 0.09 4.03 13.47
CA ASN A 212 0.57 4.60 14.70
C ASN A 212 0.01 6.00 14.99
N TYR A 213 -0.62 6.67 13.99
CA TYR A 213 -1.13 8.04 14.15
C TYR A 213 -2.57 8.19 13.68
N LEU A 214 -2.87 8.16 12.38
CA LEU A 214 -4.20 8.54 11.87
C LEU A 214 -5.30 7.64 12.42
N PHE A 215 -5.13 6.33 12.34
CA PHE A 215 -6.14 5.38 12.78
C PHE A 215 -6.34 5.37 14.31
N PRO A 216 -5.29 5.39 15.14
CA PRO A 216 -5.44 5.58 16.57
C PRO A 216 -6.15 6.88 16.95
N ILE A 217 -5.71 8.02 16.40
CA ILE A 217 -6.31 9.32 16.71
C ILE A 217 -7.80 9.33 16.31
N TYR A 218 -8.12 8.84 15.11
CA TYR A 218 -9.51 8.74 14.66
C TYR A 218 -10.38 7.91 15.63
N ASN A 219 -9.92 6.73 16.02
CA ASN A 219 -10.70 5.87 16.93
C ASN A 219 -10.84 6.49 18.32
N TRP A 220 -9.75 6.97 18.90
CA TRP A 220 -9.76 7.55 20.26
C TRP A 220 -10.60 8.83 20.32
N SER A 221 -10.58 9.67 19.31
CA SER A 221 -11.46 10.85 19.24
C SER A 221 -12.95 10.50 19.10
N HIS A 222 -13.26 9.27 18.67
CA HIS A 222 -14.62 8.73 18.62
C HIS A 222 -14.94 7.77 19.79
N ASN A 223 -14.15 7.79 20.84
CA ASN A 223 -14.28 6.89 22.00
C ASN A 223 -14.26 5.39 21.64
N LYS A 224 -13.52 5.05 20.57
CA LYS A 224 -13.37 3.68 20.11
C LYS A 224 -11.97 3.15 20.42
N LYS A 225 -11.88 1.86 20.79
CA LYS A 225 -10.60 1.18 20.92
C LYS A 225 -9.97 1.02 19.54
N THR A 226 -8.68 1.32 19.43
CA THR A 226 -7.91 1.09 18.21
C THR A 226 -7.24 -0.28 18.22
N ARG A 227 -6.84 -0.73 17.06
CA ARG A 227 -6.05 -1.94 16.81
C ARG A 227 -5.14 -1.69 15.61
N GLU A 228 -4.52 -2.71 15.06
CA GLU A 228 -3.79 -2.56 13.80
C GLU A 228 -4.76 -2.16 12.67
N PHE A 229 -4.34 -1.20 11.85
CA PHE A 229 -5.07 -0.79 10.64
C PHE A 229 -4.97 -1.88 9.59
N THR A 230 -6.07 -2.50 9.25
CA THR A 230 -6.15 -3.62 8.32
C THR A 230 -7.10 -3.31 7.16
N VAL A 231 -7.23 -4.25 6.24
CA VAL A 231 -8.16 -4.14 5.11
C VAL A 231 -9.62 -3.93 5.56
N LYS A 232 -9.97 -4.36 6.77
CA LYS A 232 -11.33 -4.20 7.32
C LYS A 232 -11.69 -2.75 7.63
N GLU A 233 -10.70 -1.92 7.88
CA GLU A 233 -10.88 -0.53 8.28
C GLU A 233 -10.70 0.48 7.14
N ILE A 234 -10.39 0.04 5.91
CA ILE A 234 -10.13 0.93 4.77
C ILE A 234 -11.31 1.86 4.46
N ASP A 235 -12.54 1.43 4.77
CA ASP A 235 -13.75 2.22 4.51
C ASP A 235 -13.73 3.59 5.24
N LEU A 236 -13.03 3.69 6.37
CA LEU A 236 -12.85 4.94 7.10
C LEU A 236 -12.10 6.00 6.28
N TYR A 237 -11.24 5.56 5.35
CA TYR A 237 -10.40 6.43 4.54
C TYR A 237 -10.80 6.44 3.05
N LYS A 238 -11.99 5.97 2.70
CA LYS A 238 -12.53 6.10 1.34
C LYS A 238 -13.03 7.50 1.02
N GLY A 239 -13.33 8.30 2.04
CA GLY A 239 -13.86 9.63 1.87
C GLY A 239 -15.28 9.64 1.28
N ILE A 240 -15.82 10.84 1.03
CA ILE A 240 -17.11 11.04 0.41
C ILE A 240 -16.94 11.18 -1.11
N ASP A 241 -17.95 10.72 -1.87
CA ASP A 241 -17.94 10.90 -3.32
C ASP A 241 -18.11 12.37 -3.67
N GLU A 242 -17.30 12.89 -4.59
CA GLU A 242 -17.39 14.29 -5.04
C GLU A 242 -18.74 14.62 -5.70
N ASN A 243 -19.46 13.64 -6.20
CA ASN A 243 -20.75 13.79 -6.87
C ASN A 243 -21.94 13.78 -5.90
N TRP A 244 -21.70 13.66 -4.60
CA TRP A 244 -22.80 13.75 -3.64
C TRP A 244 -23.34 15.17 -3.54
N GLU A 245 -24.67 15.32 -3.50
CA GLU A 245 -25.35 16.60 -3.43
C GLU A 245 -25.24 17.33 -2.08
N TYR A 246 -24.45 16.80 -1.15
CA TYR A 246 -24.27 17.41 0.15
C TYR A 246 -23.57 18.77 0.05
N PRO A 247 -24.08 19.81 0.72
CA PRO A 247 -23.45 21.14 0.73
C PRO A 247 -21.99 21.13 1.15
N TYR A 248 -21.62 20.23 2.07
CA TYR A 248 -20.26 20.03 2.55
C TYR A 248 -19.28 19.68 1.41
N VAL A 249 -19.67 18.81 0.47
CA VAL A 249 -18.82 18.44 -0.68
C VAL A 249 -18.46 19.66 -1.54
N LYS A 250 -19.40 20.57 -1.70
CA LYS A 250 -19.19 21.83 -2.46
C LYS A 250 -18.23 22.79 -1.76
N ILE A 251 -18.20 22.77 -0.42
CA ILE A 251 -17.33 23.62 0.40
C ILE A 251 -15.91 23.03 0.46
N VAL A 252 -15.77 21.73 0.73
CA VAL A 252 -14.47 21.04 0.82
C VAL A 252 -13.67 21.20 -0.48
N LYS A 253 -14.33 21.19 -1.63
CA LYS A 253 -13.68 21.40 -2.94
C LYS A 253 -12.98 22.76 -3.08
N LYS A 254 -13.35 23.76 -2.26
CA LYS A 254 -12.86 25.17 -2.36
C LYS A 254 -11.85 25.55 -1.27
N VAL A 255 -11.75 24.81 -0.19
CA VAL A 255 -11.08 25.24 1.05
C VAL A 255 -9.89 24.32 1.42
N MET A 256 -9.43 23.50 0.50
CA MET A 256 -8.22 22.73 0.79
C MET A 256 -7.03 23.69 0.99
N PRO A 257 -6.31 23.65 2.14
CA PRO A 257 -5.64 22.46 2.66
C PRO A 257 -5.93 22.07 4.11
N TYR A 258 -7.05 22.37 4.71
CA TYR A 258 -7.28 22.06 6.12
C TYR A 258 -7.95 20.69 6.29
N PHE A 259 -7.15 19.66 6.41
CA PHE A 259 -7.61 18.37 6.88
C PHE A 259 -7.60 18.38 8.41
N GLN A 260 -8.64 17.84 9.01
CA GLN A 260 -8.59 17.41 10.41
C GLN A 260 -8.54 15.89 10.41
N ILE A 261 -7.70 15.31 11.25
CA ILE A 261 -7.43 13.85 11.27
C ILE A 261 -8.72 13.03 11.36
N TYR A 262 -9.72 13.54 12.06
CA TYR A 262 -11.04 12.93 12.20
C TYR A 262 -12.09 13.55 11.26
N GLY A 263 -11.72 14.51 10.45
CA GLY A 263 -12.60 15.17 9.50
C GLY A 263 -12.87 14.33 8.26
N THR A 264 -13.97 14.63 7.62
CA THR A 264 -14.34 14.00 6.36
C THR A 264 -13.68 14.71 5.19
N PHE A 265 -13.16 13.95 4.24
CA PHE A 265 -12.56 14.46 3.01
C PHE A 265 -13.23 13.84 1.77
N THR A 266 -13.02 14.43 0.59
CA THR A 266 -13.55 13.87 -0.66
C THR A 266 -12.64 12.77 -1.20
N SER A 267 -13.24 11.74 -1.81
CA SER A 267 -12.50 10.65 -2.45
C SER A 267 -11.68 11.16 -3.64
N GLY A 268 -10.63 10.44 -4.00
CA GLY A 268 -9.75 10.80 -5.09
C GLY A 268 -8.54 11.63 -4.65
N ARG A 269 -8.35 12.81 -5.24
CA ARG A 269 -7.18 13.68 -5.03
C ARG A 269 -6.93 14.03 -3.57
N ASN A 270 -7.99 14.36 -2.83
CA ASN A 270 -7.89 14.82 -1.45
C ASN A 270 -7.28 13.77 -0.51
N PHE A 271 -7.47 12.49 -0.78
CA PHE A 271 -6.80 11.44 -0.04
C PHE A 271 -5.25 11.52 -0.15
N PHE A 272 -4.74 11.72 -1.36
CA PHE A 272 -3.29 11.83 -1.57
C PHE A 272 -2.73 13.10 -0.91
N GLU A 273 -3.46 14.20 -1.02
CA GLU A 273 -3.10 15.47 -0.35
C GLU A 273 -3.14 15.32 1.19
N MET A 274 -4.11 14.59 1.73
CA MET A 274 -4.19 14.28 3.15
C MET A 274 -2.98 13.47 3.62
N VAL A 275 -2.61 12.43 2.88
CA VAL A 275 -1.46 11.60 3.26
C VAL A 275 -0.16 12.41 3.19
N ASP A 276 0.06 13.17 2.12
CA ASP A 276 1.23 14.06 1.99
C ASP A 276 1.28 15.05 3.16
N TYR A 277 0.17 15.72 3.45
CA TYR A 277 0.06 16.72 4.52
C TYR A 277 0.38 16.12 5.89
N TYR A 278 -0.23 14.99 6.26
CA TYR A 278 0.01 14.40 7.59
C TYR A 278 1.38 13.72 7.73
N LEU A 279 2.01 13.29 6.65
CA LEU A 279 3.40 12.86 6.72
C LEU A 279 4.32 14.02 7.09
N GLU A 280 4.17 15.16 6.41
CA GLU A 280 4.97 16.36 6.67
C GLU A 280 4.64 16.96 8.05
N LEU A 281 3.34 17.10 8.37
CA LEU A 281 2.89 17.67 9.65
C LEU A 281 3.37 16.84 10.84
N LYS A 282 3.22 15.51 10.78
CA LYS A 282 3.67 14.61 11.85
C LYS A 282 5.16 14.78 12.14
N ASP A 283 5.99 14.74 11.10
CA ASP A 283 7.43 14.84 11.28
C ASP A 283 7.81 16.22 11.86
N PHE A 284 7.22 17.29 11.35
CA PHE A 284 7.42 18.66 11.85
C PHE A 284 6.98 18.82 13.32
N VAL A 285 5.75 18.40 13.64
CA VAL A 285 5.17 18.60 14.98
C VAL A 285 5.93 17.80 16.03
N ILE A 286 6.30 16.55 15.73
CA ILE A 286 7.04 15.70 16.67
C ILE A 286 8.45 16.28 16.90
N GLU A 287 9.12 16.69 15.85
CA GLU A 287 10.46 17.29 15.97
C GLU A 287 10.42 18.56 16.84
N GLU A 288 9.50 19.48 16.57
CA GLU A 288 9.40 20.76 17.29
C GLU A 288 8.96 20.58 18.75
N VAL A 289 7.96 19.74 19.02
CA VAL A 289 7.52 19.51 20.39
C VAL A 289 8.62 18.88 21.24
N TYR A 290 9.45 18.04 20.66
CA TYR A 290 10.59 17.45 21.39
C TYR A 290 11.69 18.47 21.65
N LYS A 291 12.00 19.37 20.72
CA LYS A 291 12.91 20.50 20.96
C LYS A 291 12.43 21.36 22.14
N ILE A 292 11.13 21.65 22.20
CA ILE A 292 10.54 22.42 23.29
C ILE A 292 10.66 21.66 24.61
N ILE A 293 10.35 20.36 24.65
CA ILE A 293 10.46 19.56 25.87
C ILE A 293 11.91 19.48 26.36
N TYR A 294 12.87 19.34 25.43
CA TYR A 294 14.29 19.32 25.78
C TYR A 294 14.80 20.67 26.35
N SER A 295 14.11 21.77 26.02
CA SER A 295 14.42 23.08 26.62
C SER A 295 13.86 23.26 28.04
N PHE A 296 12.99 22.35 28.52
CA PHE A 296 12.46 22.43 29.88
C PHE A 296 13.55 22.07 30.88
N ASN A 297 13.73 22.91 31.90
CA ASN A 297 14.57 22.60 33.06
C ASN A 297 13.92 21.49 33.87
N GLY A 298 14.44 20.27 33.81
CA GLY A 298 13.92 19.15 34.57
C GLY A 298 14.14 17.76 33.98
N ASN A 299 13.36 16.79 34.46
CA ASN A 299 13.52 15.38 34.09
C ASN A 299 12.75 14.96 32.83
N ALA A 300 12.02 15.89 32.16
CA ALA A 300 11.20 15.54 30.98
C ALA A 300 12.03 14.93 29.86
N GLU A 301 13.21 15.50 29.58
CA GLU A 301 14.16 14.95 28.61
C GLU A 301 14.63 13.54 29.00
N LYS A 302 14.92 13.34 30.31
CA LYS A 302 15.34 12.04 30.81
C LYS A 302 14.24 10.99 30.63
N ILE A 303 12.98 11.37 30.87
CA ILE A 303 11.81 10.50 30.68
C ILE A 303 11.68 10.12 29.19
N LEU A 304 11.79 11.05 28.26
CA LEU A 304 11.72 10.78 26.83
C LEU A 304 12.85 9.88 26.34
N LYS A 305 14.06 10.06 26.87
CA LYS A 305 15.24 9.25 26.50
C LYS A 305 15.34 7.93 27.28
N TYR A 306 14.63 7.82 28.39
CA TYR A 306 14.73 6.68 29.26
C TYR A 306 14.19 5.42 28.58
N ASN A 307 15.02 4.38 28.59
CA ASN A 307 14.69 3.03 28.12
C ASN A 307 13.91 2.99 26.78
N ASN A 308 14.49 3.60 25.74
CA ASN A 308 13.88 3.69 24.41
C ASN A 308 13.45 2.34 23.80
N HIS A 309 13.96 1.23 24.32
CA HIS A 309 13.66 -0.13 23.88
C HIS A 309 12.53 -0.79 24.67
N SER A 310 12.10 -0.21 25.79
CA SER A 310 11.00 -0.75 26.59
C SER A 310 9.66 -0.54 25.89
N ILE A 311 8.88 -1.61 25.76
CA ILE A 311 7.56 -1.60 25.12
C ILE A 311 6.63 -0.58 25.80
N GLY A 312 6.64 -0.51 27.14
CA GLY A 312 5.80 0.41 27.89
C GLY A 312 6.08 1.89 27.59
N TYR A 313 7.36 2.29 27.50
CA TYR A 313 7.71 3.67 27.13
C TYR A 313 7.42 3.97 25.66
N LYS A 314 7.52 2.99 24.77
CA LYS A 314 7.10 3.14 23.39
C LYS A 314 5.62 3.49 23.27
N TYR A 315 4.77 2.82 24.06
CA TYR A 315 3.32 3.10 24.07
C TYR A 315 3.00 4.46 24.69
N ALA A 316 3.66 4.86 25.77
CA ALA A 316 3.46 6.19 26.35
C ALA A 316 3.88 7.31 25.39
N ARG A 317 4.98 7.13 24.68
CA ARG A 317 5.41 8.06 23.62
C ARG A 317 4.40 8.14 22.49
N GLN A 318 3.93 7.02 21.97
CA GLN A 318 2.90 6.99 20.93
C GLN A 318 1.64 7.73 21.38
N LEU A 319 1.21 7.52 22.61
CA LEU A 319 0.05 8.20 23.18
C LEU A 319 0.27 9.72 23.24
N PHE A 320 1.45 10.16 23.67
CA PHE A 320 1.84 11.57 23.70
C PHE A 320 1.87 12.17 22.29
N GLU A 321 2.57 11.53 21.36
CA GLU A 321 2.71 11.98 19.97
C GLU A 321 1.36 12.09 19.27
N CYS A 322 0.47 11.10 19.44
CA CYS A 322 -0.89 11.13 18.91
C CYS A 322 -1.72 12.26 19.51
N ALA A 323 -1.69 12.43 20.83
CA ALA A 323 -2.48 13.49 21.48
C ALA A 323 -1.97 14.88 21.11
N PHE A 324 -0.64 15.05 21.02
CA PHE A 324 -0.09 16.33 20.65
C PHE A 324 -0.28 16.65 19.15
N LEU A 325 -0.17 15.66 18.29
CA LEU A 325 -0.50 15.82 16.87
C LEU A 325 -1.98 16.19 16.67
N CYS A 326 -2.90 15.55 17.40
CA CYS A 326 -4.33 15.92 17.39
C CYS A 326 -4.55 17.35 17.87
N TYR A 327 -3.88 17.77 18.94
CA TYR A 327 -3.92 19.14 19.44
C TYR A 327 -3.41 20.14 18.40
N TYR A 328 -2.24 19.88 17.82
CA TYR A 328 -1.65 20.78 16.83
C TYR A 328 -2.48 20.88 15.54
N ASP A 329 -3.01 19.75 15.07
CA ASP A 329 -3.91 19.70 13.90
C ASP A 329 -5.15 20.60 14.06
N ARG A 330 -5.60 20.79 15.30
CA ARG A 330 -6.77 21.64 15.61
C ARG A 330 -6.44 23.10 15.89
N PHE A 331 -5.35 23.35 16.61
CA PHE A 331 -5.03 24.69 17.17
C PHE A 331 -3.82 25.35 16.51
N GLU A 332 -3.05 24.65 15.72
CA GLU A 332 -1.86 25.13 14.98
C GLU A 332 -0.86 25.94 15.85
N ASN A 333 -0.67 25.53 17.11
CA ASN A 333 0.26 26.22 18.00
C ASN A 333 0.99 25.27 18.96
N PHE A 334 2.14 25.73 19.47
CA PHE A 334 2.97 25.05 20.48
C PHE A 334 2.79 25.70 21.86
N ASN A 335 1.57 25.68 22.40
CA ASN A 335 1.32 26.21 23.73
C ASN A 335 2.04 25.38 24.80
N ILE A 336 2.93 25.99 25.57
CA ILE A 336 3.77 25.33 26.59
C ILE A 336 2.92 24.64 27.65
N GLN A 337 1.80 25.23 28.08
CA GLN A 337 0.91 24.63 29.08
C GLN A 337 0.20 23.40 28.52
N ALA A 338 -0.24 23.44 27.27
CA ALA A 338 -0.82 22.30 26.59
C ALA A 338 0.21 21.16 26.44
N ILE A 339 1.44 21.47 26.01
CA ILE A 339 2.54 20.50 25.93
C ILE A 339 2.76 19.81 27.29
N LYS A 340 2.89 20.58 28.37
CA LYS A 340 3.10 20.05 29.72
C LYS A 340 1.96 19.15 30.17
N LYS A 341 0.71 19.56 29.94
CA LYS A 341 -0.48 18.77 30.33
C LYS A 341 -0.57 17.46 29.56
N ILE A 342 -0.43 17.53 28.23
CA ILE A 342 -0.49 16.33 27.37
C ILE A 342 0.68 15.39 27.70
N PHE A 343 1.89 15.92 27.89
CA PHE A 343 3.05 15.14 28.28
C PHE A 343 2.83 14.43 29.62
N SER A 344 2.42 15.18 30.65
CA SER A 344 2.16 14.62 31.99
C SER A 344 1.07 13.54 31.91
N TRP A 345 -0.02 13.82 31.22
CA TRP A 345 -1.09 12.84 31.02
C TRP A 345 -0.59 11.54 30.35
N ALA A 346 0.14 11.65 29.24
CA ALA A 346 0.58 10.49 28.48
C ALA A 346 1.60 9.62 29.24
N PHE A 347 2.46 10.24 30.07
CA PHE A 347 3.48 9.51 30.81
C PHE A 347 3.04 9.08 32.22
N MET A 348 1.94 9.64 32.75
CA MET A 348 1.37 9.25 34.05
C MET A 348 1.00 7.77 34.07
N ILE A 349 0.51 7.25 32.98
CA ILE A 349 0.18 5.83 32.85
C ILE A 349 1.37 4.89 33.17
N ARG A 350 2.62 5.38 33.03
CA ARG A 350 3.83 4.62 33.42
C ARG A 350 4.10 4.61 34.91
N ILE A 351 3.56 5.59 35.61
CA ILE A 351 3.64 5.65 37.08
C ILE A 351 2.57 4.74 37.66
N ASP A 352 1.39 4.74 37.08
CA ASP A 352 0.22 4.00 37.57
C ASP A 352 0.29 2.50 37.24
N MET A 353 1.09 2.11 36.24
CA MET A 353 1.14 0.72 35.77
C MET A 353 2.55 0.20 35.52
N GLU A 354 2.85 -0.94 36.10
CA GLU A 354 4.11 -1.65 35.85
C GLU A 354 4.23 -2.16 34.42
N MET A 355 3.13 -2.69 33.85
CA MET A 355 3.08 -3.24 32.50
C MET A 355 2.06 -2.52 31.64
N LEU A 356 2.52 -1.96 30.50
CA LEU A 356 1.67 -1.39 29.47
C LEU A 356 1.55 -2.33 28.29
N ASN A 357 0.33 -2.56 27.88
CA ASN A 357 -0.01 -3.21 26.62
C ASN A 357 -0.97 -2.34 25.81
N PHE A 358 -1.25 -2.77 24.59
CA PHE A 358 -2.10 -2.00 23.68
C PHE A 358 -3.54 -1.83 24.20
N SER A 359 -4.08 -2.84 24.90
CA SER A 359 -5.41 -2.74 25.53
C SER A 359 -5.46 -1.68 26.63
N THR A 360 -4.37 -1.56 27.40
CA THR A 360 -4.25 -0.59 28.49
C THR A 360 -4.26 0.85 27.95
N ILE A 361 -3.44 1.14 26.94
CA ILE A 361 -3.42 2.50 26.36
C ILE A 361 -4.75 2.86 25.68
N ASN A 362 -5.44 1.90 25.07
CA ASN A 362 -6.77 2.12 24.52
C ASN A 362 -7.77 2.60 25.58
N ARG A 363 -7.84 1.91 26.71
CA ARG A 363 -8.75 2.28 27.81
C ARG A 363 -8.38 3.65 28.39
N TYR A 364 -7.10 3.89 28.58
CA TYR A 364 -6.60 5.17 29.07
C TYR A 364 -6.91 6.32 28.12
N ALA A 365 -6.68 6.15 26.82
CA ALA A 365 -6.90 7.18 25.81
C ALA A 365 -8.37 7.63 25.72
N ILE A 366 -9.33 6.70 25.89
CA ILE A 366 -10.78 6.98 25.82
C ILE A 366 -11.43 7.24 27.18
N GLY A 367 -10.64 7.25 28.29
CA GLY A 367 -11.15 7.55 29.62
C GLY A 367 -12.15 6.52 30.13
N MET A 368 -12.02 5.24 29.76
CA MET A 368 -12.91 4.19 30.27
C MET A 368 -12.66 3.93 31.76
N ASP A 369 -13.74 3.99 32.53
CA ASP A 369 -13.80 3.75 33.95
C ASP A 369 -13.51 2.27 34.30
N ASP A 370 -12.26 1.96 34.55
CA ASP A 370 -11.89 0.86 35.42
C ASP A 370 -11.22 1.44 36.66
N ILE A 371 -11.37 0.80 37.75
CA ILE A 371 -11.01 1.20 39.17
C ILE A 371 -9.64 1.91 39.31
N LEU A 372 -8.73 1.73 38.36
CA LEU A 372 -7.40 2.33 38.32
C LEU A 372 -7.32 3.63 37.48
N TYR A 373 -8.34 3.97 36.69
CA TYR A 373 -8.30 5.07 35.73
C TYR A 373 -9.41 6.12 35.91
N SER A 374 -10.04 6.13 37.06
CA SER A 374 -11.14 7.02 37.41
C SER A 374 -10.84 8.51 37.21
N ASN A 375 -9.57 8.87 37.00
CA ASN A 375 -9.11 10.23 36.75
C ASN A 375 -8.50 10.46 35.39
N SER A 376 -8.49 9.47 34.47
CA SER A 376 -7.99 9.70 33.13
C SER A 376 -9.01 10.52 32.34
N LEU A 377 -8.62 11.72 31.94
CA LEU A 377 -9.39 12.50 30.97
C LEU A 377 -9.36 11.77 29.63
N ALA A 378 -10.52 11.67 28.98
CA ALA A 378 -10.60 11.28 27.58
C ALA A 378 -9.97 12.37 26.72
N MET A 379 -8.64 12.39 26.68
CA MET A 379 -7.85 13.52 26.13
C MET A 379 -8.28 13.85 24.69
N PHE A 380 -8.47 12.85 23.87
CA PHE A 380 -8.85 13.04 22.46
C PHE A 380 -10.26 13.59 22.27
N SER A 381 -11.17 13.40 23.22
CA SER A 381 -12.49 14.02 23.22
C SER A 381 -12.47 15.42 23.84
N THR A 382 -11.43 15.73 24.62
CA THR A 382 -11.25 17.04 25.26
C THR A 382 -10.52 18.03 24.35
N ILE A 383 -9.60 17.55 23.54
CA ILE A 383 -8.94 18.33 22.48
C ILE A 383 -9.91 18.61 21.37
#